data_5745c693595d4612b67728cbbb2dc9ac
#
_entry.id   5745c693595d4612b67728cbbb2dc9ac
#
_cell.length_a   1.000
_cell.length_b   1.000
_cell.length_c   1.000
_cell.angle_alpha   90.00
_cell.angle_beta   90.00
_cell.angle_gamma   90.00
#
_symmetry.space_group_name_H-M   'P 1'
#
loop_
_entity.id
_entity.type
_entity.pdbx_description
1 polymer ?
#
loop_
_entity_poly.entity_id
_entity_poly.type
_entity_poly.pdbx_seq_one_letter_code
_entity_poly.pdbx_strand_id
1 'polypeptide(L)'
;MLEMASTFPNATNTGVPAGTTLTEYTGPMTITENGTVIDGMIINGPLRVMADDVVIKNSEITFDSTWGVDAEGANNFTIQDSDIVGPGSSGDSNSAILGSGTFLRNDISQVENGITLTGGSSAVKGNYIHDLEDSASDPHYDGISVQGGQDGVLIEGNTILARDTSAVFIKNDFGAINDVNVTNNFLGGTPGYDIYVDGRANGGPITNVSITDNHLSMGGYGYYSVDNASPTISGNTELPAGTSPSEISGGGVPDWTTINPSKFAADPQLHVKLLALASRQSG
;
A
#
# COMPACT_ATOMS: atom_id res chain seq x y z
N MET A 1 17.12 10.60 27.41
CA MET A 1 16.24 9.71 26.64
C MET A 1 16.80 9.72 25.24
N LEU A 2 17.29 8.59 24.73
CA LEU A 2 17.54 8.49 23.30
C LEU A 2 16.16 8.48 22.64
N GLU A 3 15.86 9.51 21.86
CA GLU A 3 14.80 9.43 20.87
C GLU A 3 15.14 8.25 19.96
N MET A 4 14.35 7.22 20.01
CA MET A 4 14.44 6.17 19.00
C MET A 4 14.04 6.81 17.69
N ALA A 5 14.99 6.97 16.78
CA ALA A 5 14.68 7.39 15.42
C ALA A 5 13.62 6.41 14.88
N SER A 6 12.48 6.94 14.48
CA SER A 6 11.44 6.17 13.83
C SER A 6 12.05 5.57 12.57
N THR A 7 12.02 4.27 12.45
CA THR A 7 12.56 3.54 11.30
C THR A 7 11.45 3.32 10.28
N PHE A 8 11.81 3.37 8.99
CA PHE A 8 10.87 2.98 7.94
C PHE A 8 10.32 1.56 8.18
N PRO A 9 9.11 1.23 7.68
CA PRO A 9 8.56 -0.11 7.70
C PRO A 9 9.54 -1.17 7.18
N ASN A 10 9.62 -2.28 7.87
CA ASN A 10 10.49 -3.42 7.54
C ASN A 10 9.96 -4.68 8.24
N ALA A 11 10.50 -5.84 7.94
CA ALA A 11 10.07 -7.12 8.48
C ALA A 11 10.11 -7.24 10.03
N THR A 12 10.65 -6.26 10.77
CA THR A 12 10.66 -6.29 12.23
C THR A 12 9.59 -5.44 12.89
N ASN A 13 8.92 -4.58 12.14
CA ASN A 13 7.93 -3.62 12.64
C ASN A 13 6.63 -3.59 11.83
N THR A 14 6.47 -4.52 10.87
CA THR A 14 5.24 -4.75 10.09
C THR A 14 4.83 -6.21 10.17
N GLY A 15 3.70 -6.56 9.57
CA GLY A 15 3.19 -7.92 9.58
C GLY A 15 2.63 -8.37 10.93
N VAL A 16 2.56 -9.65 11.14
CA VAL A 16 2.03 -10.23 12.38
C VAL A 16 2.87 -9.83 13.58
N PRO A 17 2.29 -9.18 14.61
CA PRO A 17 3.07 -8.74 15.76
C PRO A 17 3.77 -9.88 16.49
N ALA A 18 5.03 -9.66 16.88
CA ALA A 18 5.81 -10.66 17.58
C ALA A 18 5.10 -11.17 18.85
N GLY A 19 5.03 -12.48 19.01
CA GLY A 19 4.35 -13.13 20.15
C GLY A 19 2.85 -13.36 19.94
N THR A 20 2.29 -13.00 18.77
CA THR A 20 0.92 -13.39 18.41
C THR A 20 0.82 -14.90 18.30
N THR A 21 -0.21 -15.47 18.92
CA THR A 21 -0.53 -16.88 18.74
C THR A 21 -1.50 -17.01 17.57
N LEU A 22 -1.04 -17.66 16.51
CA LEU A 22 -1.86 -17.93 15.34
C LEU A 22 -2.56 -19.28 15.45
N THR A 23 -3.77 -19.38 14.90
CA THR A 23 -4.55 -20.61 14.77
C THR A 23 -5.05 -20.81 13.35
N GLU A 24 -5.20 -22.06 12.91
CA GLU A 24 -5.72 -22.36 11.57
C GLU A 24 -7.12 -21.77 11.36
N TYR A 25 -7.28 -21.06 10.24
CA TYR A 25 -8.58 -20.54 9.84
C TYR A 25 -9.44 -21.66 9.27
N THR A 26 -10.62 -21.84 9.86
CA THR A 26 -11.61 -22.85 9.42
C THR A 26 -12.92 -22.23 8.94
N GLY A 27 -12.95 -20.91 8.84
CA GLY A 27 -14.12 -20.17 8.33
C GLY A 27 -14.25 -20.22 6.80
N PRO A 28 -15.29 -19.60 6.26
CA PRO A 28 -15.51 -19.54 4.82
C PRO A 28 -14.48 -18.65 4.14
N MET A 29 -13.94 -19.08 2.98
CA MET A 29 -13.04 -18.24 2.17
C MET A 29 -13.78 -17.09 1.43
N THR A 30 -15.12 -17.14 1.38
CA THR A 30 -15.95 -16.02 0.92
C THR A 30 -16.68 -15.42 2.11
N ILE A 31 -16.34 -14.20 2.47
CA ILE A 31 -16.90 -13.49 3.62
C ILE A 31 -18.14 -12.73 3.15
N THR A 32 -19.30 -13.08 3.70
CA THR A 32 -20.61 -12.51 3.33
C THR A 32 -21.35 -11.87 4.50
N GLU A 33 -20.77 -11.90 5.70
CA GLU A 33 -21.36 -11.32 6.91
C GLU A 33 -20.68 -9.98 7.22
N ASN A 34 -21.47 -8.89 7.27
CA ASN A 34 -20.97 -7.58 7.63
C ASN A 34 -20.40 -7.55 9.05
N GLY A 35 -19.32 -6.80 9.23
CA GLY A 35 -18.65 -6.68 10.51
C GLY A 35 -17.83 -7.90 10.92
N THR A 36 -17.60 -8.84 10.00
CA THR A 36 -16.73 -10.01 10.28
C THR A 36 -15.33 -9.56 10.68
N VAL A 37 -14.82 -10.14 11.76
CA VAL A 37 -13.44 -9.94 12.22
C VAL A 37 -12.69 -11.27 12.16
N ILE A 38 -11.59 -11.28 11.39
CA ILE A 38 -10.61 -12.38 11.33
C ILE A 38 -9.35 -11.89 12.05
N ASP A 39 -8.99 -12.54 13.15
CA ASP A 39 -7.93 -12.08 14.05
C ASP A 39 -7.06 -13.26 14.51
N GLY A 40 -5.75 -13.18 14.30
CA GLY A 40 -4.79 -14.18 14.76
C GLY A 40 -4.89 -15.52 14.02
N MET A 41 -5.12 -15.50 12.71
CA MET A 41 -5.35 -16.70 11.92
C MET A 41 -4.22 -17.03 10.94
N ILE A 42 -4.02 -18.34 10.69
CA ILE A 42 -3.27 -18.84 9.52
C ILE A 42 -4.29 -19.18 8.45
N ILE A 43 -4.21 -18.49 7.32
CA ILE A 43 -5.16 -18.60 6.22
C ILE A 43 -4.43 -19.13 4.99
N ASN A 44 -4.76 -20.36 4.59
CA ASN A 44 -4.16 -21.00 3.43
C ASN A 44 -5.15 -20.96 2.25
N GLY A 45 -4.99 -19.97 1.40
CA GLY A 45 -5.79 -19.74 0.21
C GLY A 45 -6.36 -18.32 0.12
N PRO A 46 -6.94 -17.95 -1.04
CA PRO A 46 -7.45 -16.63 -1.30
C PRO A 46 -8.74 -16.36 -0.51
N LEU A 47 -8.86 -15.14 0.02
CA LEU A 47 -10.10 -14.63 0.62
C LEU A 47 -10.85 -13.75 -0.36
N ARG A 48 -12.16 -13.91 -0.43
CA ARG A 48 -13.06 -12.99 -1.11
C ARG A 48 -13.98 -12.29 -0.12
N VAL A 49 -13.91 -10.97 -0.06
CA VAL A 49 -14.72 -10.15 0.84
C VAL A 49 -15.88 -9.54 0.07
N MET A 50 -17.09 -10.02 0.34
CA MET A 50 -18.35 -9.57 -0.27
C MET A 50 -19.25 -8.87 0.76
N ALA A 51 -18.69 -8.45 1.89
CA ALA A 51 -19.42 -7.86 3.01
C ALA A 51 -18.76 -6.55 3.42
N ASP A 52 -19.52 -5.69 4.07
CA ASP A 52 -19.05 -4.40 4.56
C ASP A 52 -18.50 -4.53 5.99
N ASP A 53 -17.65 -3.55 6.37
CA ASP A 53 -17.07 -3.43 7.73
C ASP A 53 -16.23 -4.65 8.16
N VAL A 54 -15.63 -5.37 7.20
CA VAL A 54 -14.79 -6.54 7.47
C VAL A 54 -13.40 -6.09 7.91
N VAL A 55 -12.88 -6.74 8.96
CA VAL A 55 -11.53 -6.50 9.48
C VAL A 55 -10.74 -7.81 9.50
N ILE A 56 -9.58 -7.82 8.83
CA ILE A 56 -8.57 -8.88 8.92
C ILE A 56 -7.37 -8.31 9.65
N LYS A 57 -6.88 -8.98 10.67
CA LYS A 57 -5.72 -8.48 11.43
C LYS A 57 -4.90 -9.58 12.09
N ASN A 58 -3.64 -9.25 12.38
CA ASN A 58 -2.70 -10.13 13.10
C ASN A 58 -2.65 -11.54 12.49
N SER A 59 -2.78 -11.67 11.17
CA SER A 59 -2.99 -12.94 10.50
C SER A 59 -1.96 -13.17 9.41
N GLU A 60 -1.64 -14.44 9.17
CA GLU A 60 -0.80 -14.88 8.06
C GLU A 60 -1.69 -15.41 6.94
N ILE A 61 -1.53 -14.87 5.74
CA ILE A 61 -2.26 -15.25 4.53
C ILE A 61 -1.27 -15.74 3.49
N THR A 62 -1.35 -17.02 3.15
CA THR A 62 -0.60 -17.61 2.03
C THR A 62 -1.55 -18.06 0.95
N PHE A 63 -1.24 -17.78 -0.30
CA PHE A 63 -2.12 -18.12 -1.40
C PHE A 63 -1.34 -18.51 -2.66
N ASP A 64 -2.01 -19.26 -3.53
CA ASP A 64 -1.57 -19.60 -4.89
C ASP A 64 -2.76 -19.39 -5.84
N SER A 65 -2.98 -18.13 -6.19
CA SER A 65 -4.15 -17.67 -6.92
C SER A 65 -3.89 -16.26 -7.47
N THR A 66 -4.72 -15.78 -8.38
CA THR A 66 -4.63 -14.42 -8.95
C THR A 66 -4.68 -13.33 -7.86
N TRP A 67 -5.45 -13.53 -6.79
CA TRP A 67 -5.62 -12.56 -5.70
C TRP A 67 -5.42 -13.25 -4.35
N GLY A 68 -4.72 -12.59 -3.43
CA GLY A 68 -4.65 -13.04 -2.04
C GLY A 68 -5.91 -12.66 -1.27
N VAL A 69 -6.29 -11.38 -1.32
CA VAL A 69 -7.52 -10.86 -0.76
C VAL A 69 -8.22 -10.01 -1.81
N ASP A 70 -9.37 -10.49 -2.30
CA ASP A 70 -10.27 -9.75 -3.18
C ASP A 70 -11.36 -9.08 -2.33
N ALA A 71 -11.25 -7.76 -2.18
CA ALA A 71 -12.21 -6.90 -1.47
C ALA A 71 -12.88 -5.90 -2.43
N GLU A 72 -12.93 -6.21 -3.72
CA GLU A 72 -13.55 -5.33 -4.72
C GLU A 72 -15.05 -5.21 -4.45
N GLY A 73 -15.51 -3.99 -4.20
CA GLY A 73 -16.90 -3.67 -3.88
C GLY A 73 -17.27 -3.77 -2.40
N ALA A 74 -16.38 -4.21 -1.53
CA ALA A 74 -16.58 -4.11 -0.07
C ALA A 74 -16.43 -2.66 0.40
N ASN A 75 -17.26 -2.23 1.37
CA ASN A 75 -17.13 -0.93 2.01
C ASN A 75 -16.46 -1.07 3.38
N ASN A 76 -15.64 -0.07 3.76
CA ASN A 76 -14.93 -0.03 5.04
C ASN A 76 -14.09 -1.29 5.34
N PHE A 77 -13.54 -1.92 4.30
CA PHE A 77 -12.63 -3.05 4.49
C PHE A 77 -11.34 -2.60 5.15
N THR A 78 -10.85 -3.37 6.11
CA THR A 78 -9.57 -3.14 6.77
C THR A 78 -8.74 -4.41 6.82
N ILE A 79 -7.48 -4.33 6.41
CA ILE A 79 -6.48 -5.35 6.69
C ILE A 79 -5.25 -4.72 7.33
N GLN A 80 -4.83 -5.25 8.47
CA GLN A 80 -3.74 -4.66 9.24
C GLN A 80 -2.88 -5.70 9.97
N ASP A 81 -1.63 -5.31 10.23
CA ASP A 81 -0.73 -6.11 11.07
C ASP A 81 -0.67 -7.58 10.63
N SER A 82 -0.64 -7.83 9.32
CA SER A 82 -0.75 -9.16 8.73
C SER A 82 0.33 -9.42 7.70
N ASP A 83 0.77 -10.67 7.61
CA ASP A 83 1.67 -11.14 6.57
C ASP A 83 0.85 -11.67 5.40
N ILE A 84 1.17 -11.22 4.17
CA ILE A 84 0.47 -11.64 2.96
C ILE A 84 1.52 -12.08 1.95
N VAL A 85 1.57 -13.37 1.69
CA VAL A 85 2.63 -14.00 0.90
C VAL A 85 2.03 -14.75 -0.28
N GLY A 86 2.41 -14.32 -1.47
CA GLY A 86 2.00 -14.96 -2.72
C GLY A 86 2.87 -16.17 -3.10
N PRO A 87 2.64 -16.74 -4.27
CA PRO A 87 3.36 -17.93 -4.75
C PRO A 87 4.79 -17.63 -5.24
N GLY A 88 5.13 -16.37 -5.43
CA GLY A 88 6.40 -15.97 -6.02
C GLY A 88 6.63 -16.57 -7.40
N SER A 89 7.86 -16.91 -7.72
CA SER A 89 8.23 -17.51 -9.02
C SER A 89 7.66 -18.91 -9.26
N SER A 90 6.96 -19.50 -8.30
CA SER A 90 6.31 -20.81 -8.43
C SER A 90 4.86 -20.75 -8.93
N GLY A 91 4.25 -19.59 -8.97
CA GLY A 91 2.85 -19.37 -9.40
C GLY A 91 2.66 -18.02 -10.05
N ASP A 92 1.46 -17.81 -10.60
CA ASP A 92 1.04 -16.59 -11.26
C ASP A 92 0.02 -15.88 -10.37
N SER A 93 0.40 -14.72 -9.84
CA SER A 93 -0.45 -13.91 -8.97
C SER A 93 -0.47 -12.47 -9.49
N ASN A 94 -1.66 -11.85 -9.51
CA ASN A 94 -1.76 -10.46 -9.92
C ASN A 94 -1.53 -9.51 -8.73
N SER A 95 -2.21 -9.74 -7.59
CA SER A 95 -2.03 -8.86 -6.42
C SER A 95 -2.22 -9.59 -5.09
N ALA A 96 -1.49 -9.13 -4.07
CA ALA A 96 -1.77 -9.55 -2.70
C ALA A 96 -3.14 -9.06 -2.24
N ILE A 97 -3.48 -7.80 -2.49
CA ILE A 97 -4.77 -7.19 -2.14
C ILE A 97 -5.34 -6.46 -3.34
N LEU A 98 -6.62 -6.74 -3.65
CA LEU A 98 -7.43 -6.04 -4.65
C LEU A 98 -8.61 -5.37 -3.96
N GLY A 99 -8.86 -4.09 -4.24
CA GLY A 99 -10.03 -3.36 -3.73
C GLY A 99 -9.70 -2.01 -3.11
N SER A 100 -10.63 -1.47 -2.32
CA SER A 100 -10.47 -0.20 -1.60
C SER A 100 -10.65 -0.40 -0.10
N GLY A 101 -10.04 0.46 0.72
CA GLY A 101 -10.15 0.34 2.17
C GLY A 101 -8.96 0.90 2.94
N THR A 102 -8.72 0.32 4.11
CA THR A 102 -7.63 0.69 5.02
C THR A 102 -6.62 -0.45 5.14
N PHE A 103 -5.40 -0.20 4.69
CA PHE A 103 -4.31 -1.18 4.64
C PHE A 103 -3.16 -0.69 5.52
N LEU A 104 -2.96 -1.31 6.70
CA LEU A 104 -2.07 -0.77 7.73
C LEU A 104 -1.01 -1.79 8.18
N ARG A 105 0.25 -1.42 8.15
CA ARG A 105 1.38 -2.16 8.74
C ARG A 105 1.44 -3.64 8.33
N ASN A 106 1.03 -3.94 7.12
CA ASN A 106 1.15 -5.29 6.58
C ASN A 106 2.57 -5.52 6.04
N ASP A 107 3.00 -6.76 6.07
CA ASP A 107 4.17 -7.26 5.36
C ASP A 107 3.69 -8.03 4.13
N ILE A 108 4.07 -7.56 2.93
CA ILE A 108 3.52 -8.07 1.66
C ILE A 108 4.69 -8.46 0.75
N SER A 109 4.69 -9.72 0.30
CA SER A 109 5.78 -10.24 -0.53
C SER A 109 5.37 -11.35 -1.47
N GLN A 110 6.26 -11.70 -2.40
CA GLN A 110 6.13 -12.83 -3.34
C GLN A 110 4.89 -12.73 -4.23
N VAL A 111 4.60 -11.54 -4.71
CA VAL A 111 3.45 -11.22 -5.61
C VAL A 111 3.92 -10.36 -6.78
N GLU A 112 3.14 -10.31 -7.86
CA GLU A 112 3.38 -9.35 -8.94
C GLU A 112 3.12 -7.93 -8.43
N ASN A 113 1.91 -7.68 -7.90
CA ASN A 113 1.54 -6.38 -7.34
C ASN A 113 1.24 -6.49 -5.84
N GLY A 114 1.74 -5.54 -5.06
CA GLY A 114 1.45 -5.50 -3.63
C GLY A 114 -0.03 -5.20 -3.37
N ILE A 115 -0.48 -4.01 -3.72
CA ILE A 115 -1.87 -3.55 -3.51
C ILE A 115 -2.40 -2.91 -4.79
N THR A 116 -3.50 -3.45 -5.33
CA THR A 116 -4.22 -2.85 -6.45
C THR A 116 -5.50 -2.19 -5.94
N LEU A 117 -5.54 -0.86 -5.99
CA LEU A 117 -6.67 -0.06 -5.57
C LEU A 117 -7.67 0.08 -6.71
N THR A 118 -8.93 -0.28 -6.46
CA THR A 118 -10.02 -0.26 -7.45
C THR A 118 -11.23 0.51 -6.91
N GLY A 119 -11.42 1.73 -7.39
CA GLY A 119 -12.57 2.57 -7.01
C GLY A 119 -12.57 3.09 -5.56
N GLY A 120 -13.31 4.16 -5.32
CA GLY A 120 -13.53 4.70 -3.98
C GLY A 120 -12.34 5.44 -3.37
N SER A 121 -12.25 5.38 -2.04
CA SER A 121 -11.18 6.00 -1.26
C SER A 121 -10.38 4.94 -0.50
N SER A 122 -9.07 5.20 -0.29
CA SER A 122 -8.20 4.24 0.38
C SER A 122 -7.14 4.92 1.23
N ALA A 123 -6.74 4.24 2.31
CA ALA A 123 -5.60 4.61 3.14
C ALA A 123 -4.59 3.45 3.21
N VAL A 124 -3.40 3.64 2.62
CA VAL A 124 -2.31 2.66 2.60
C VAL A 124 -1.17 3.21 3.43
N LYS A 125 -0.99 2.68 4.65
CA LYS A 125 -0.09 3.29 5.64
C LYS A 125 0.83 2.30 6.34
N GLY A 126 2.10 2.66 6.39
CA GLY A 126 3.07 1.93 7.18
C GLY A 126 3.29 0.48 6.76
N ASN A 127 2.98 0.11 5.52
CA ASN A 127 3.20 -1.24 5.02
C ASN A 127 4.65 -1.41 4.55
N TYR A 128 5.11 -2.65 4.58
CA TYR A 128 6.34 -3.10 3.97
C TYR A 128 5.99 -3.99 2.77
N ILE A 129 6.30 -3.53 1.55
CA ILE A 129 6.04 -4.24 0.30
C ILE A 129 7.38 -4.52 -0.36
N HIS A 130 7.72 -5.80 -0.52
CA HIS A 130 9.05 -6.19 -0.93
C HIS A 130 9.08 -7.56 -1.61
N ASP A 131 10.23 -7.91 -2.18
CA ASP A 131 10.45 -9.21 -2.83
C ASP A 131 9.32 -9.56 -3.82
N LEU A 132 8.92 -8.56 -4.63
CA LEU A 132 7.93 -8.75 -5.67
C LEU A 132 8.45 -9.79 -6.67
N GLU A 133 7.69 -10.86 -6.89
CA GLU A 133 8.08 -12.02 -7.67
C GLU A 133 6.86 -12.70 -8.27
N ASP A 134 6.98 -13.17 -9.51
CA ASP A 134 5.93 -13.87 -10.24
C ASP A 134 6.51 -14.81 -11.29
N SER A 135 5.71 -15.79 -11.75
CA SER A 135 6.09 -16.73 -12.80
C SER A 135 5.72 -16.27 -14.21
N ALA A 136 5.01 -15.16 -14.36
CA ALA A 136 4.62 -14.62 -15.67
C ALA A 136 5.85 -14.31 -16.53
N SER A 137 5.70 -14.41 -17.85
CA SER A 137 6.80 -14.15 -18.80
C SER A 137 7.08 -12.65 -19.00
N ASP A 138 6.14 -11.78 -18.65
CA ASP A 138 6.21 -10.33 -18.78
C ASP A 138 5.44 -9.65 -17.63
N PRO A 139 5.90 -9.81 -16.40
CA PRO A 139 5.20 -9.29 -15.23
C PRO A 139 5.34 -7.77 -15.13
N HIS A 140 4.34 -7.12 -14.57
CA HIS A 140 4.30 -5.69 -14.30
C HIS A 140 4.32 -5.43 -12.79
N TYR A 141 5.48 -5.42 -12.19
CA TYR A 141 5.64 -5.29 -10.75
C TYR A 141 5.34 -3.88 -10.26
N ASP A 142 4.17 -3.69 -9.66
CA ASP A 142 3.80 -2.45 -9.00
C ASP A 142 3.63 -2.69 -7.49
N GLY A 143 4.36 -1.92 -6.67
CA GLY A 143 4.16 -2.00 -5.22
C GLY A 143 2.73 -1.62 -4.85
N ILE A 144 2.26 -0.47 -5.33
CA ILE A 144 0.87 -0.01 -5.21
C ILE A 144 0.41 0.48 -6.58
N SER A 145 -0.67 -0.13 -7.10
CA SER A 145 -1.33 0.29 -8.34
C SER A 145 -2.61 1.04 -8.01
N VAL A 146 -2.70 2.33 -8.37
CA VAL A 146 -3.88 3.19 -8.22
C VAL A 146 -4.59 3.23 -9.56
N GLN A 147 -5.62 2.42 -9.72
CA GLN A 147 -6.39 2.33 -10.95
C GLN A 147 -7.57 3.32 -10.94
N GLY A 148 -8.18 3.55 -12.08
CA GLY A 148 -9.24 4.55 -12.22
C GLY A 148 -10.45 4.37 -11.31
N GLY A 149 -11.23 5.46 -11.14
CA GLY A 149 -12.38 5.50 -10.25
C GLY A 149 -12.04 5.84 -8.80
N GLN A 150 -10.83 6.29 -8.52
CA GLN A 150 -10.37 6.67 -7.18
C GLN A 150 -10.71 8.13 -6.86
N ASP A 151 -11.10 8.38 -5.60
CA ASP A 151 -11.29 9.72 -5.06
C ASP A 151 -10.94 9.71 -3.54
N GLY A 152 -9.81 10.34 -3.22
CA GLY A 152 -9.31 10.34 -1.84
C GLY A 152 -8.42 9.13 -1.50
N VAL A 153 -7.26 9.00 -2.14
CA VAL A 153 -6.25 7.99 -1.83
C VAL A 153 -5.10 8.60 -1.04
N LEU A 154 -4.73 7.97 0.06
CA LEU A 154 -3.56 8.33 0.84
C LEU A 154 -2.59 7.15 0.92
N ILE A 155 -1.39 7.34 0.39
CA ILE A 155 -0.26 6.41 0.46
C ILE A 155 0.81 7.07 1.34
N GLU A 156 0.93 6.63 2.60
CA GLU A 156 1.74 7.34 3.58
C GLU A 156 2.61 6.41 4.44
N GLY A 157 3.88 6.75 4.52
CA GLY A 157 4.80 6.11 5.44
C GLY A 157 5.10 4.65 5.14
N ASN A 158 4.93 4.20 3.91
CA ASN A 158 5.24 2.84 3.50
C ASN A 158 6.72 2.70 3.12
N THR A 159 7.23 1.50 3.18
CA THR A 159 8.46 1.09 2.48
C THR A 159 8.06 0.18 1.33
N ILE A 160 8.40 0.57 0.12
CA ILE A 160 8.10 -0.18 -1.09
C ILE A 160 9.39 -0.44 -1.86
N LEU A 161 9.79 -1.71 -1.92
CA LEU A 161 10.96 -2.18 -2.65
C LEU A 161 10.48 -2.90 -3.91
N ALA A 162 10.20 -2.12 -4.95
CA ALA A 162 9.70 -2.62 -6.23
C ALA A 162 10.81 -3.09 -7.16
N ARG A 163 10.43 -3.68 -8.27
CA ARG A 163 11.31 -4.08 -9.37
C ARG A 163 10.63 -3.81 -10.71
N ASP A 164 11.42 -3.71 -11.75
CA ASP A 164 11.03 -3.58 -13.17
C ASP A 164 10.07 -2.44 -13.51
N THR A 165 8.87 -2.35 -12.92
CA THR A 165 7.89 -1.34 -13.27
C THR A 165 7.89 -0.17 -12.28
N SER A 166 7.20 -0.25 -11.13
CA SER A 166 7.08 0.90 -10.24
C SER A 166 6.87 0.56 -8.76
N ALA A 167 7.25 1.50 -7.87
CA ALA A 167 6.80 1.44 -6.49
C ALA A 167 5.35 1.93 -6.37
N VAL A 168 4.98 3.00 -7.09
CA VAL A 168 3.59 3.49 -7.15
C VAL A 168 3.23 3.79 -8.59
N PHE A 169 2.14 3.18 -9.08
CA PHE A 169 1.59 3.42 -10.41
C PHE A 169 0.19 4.03 -10.33
N ILE A 170 0.02 5.25 -10.81
CA ILE A 170 -1.25 5.97 -10.87
C ILE A 170 -1.69 6.03 -12.33
N LYS A 171 -2.77 5.30 -12.70
CA LYS A 171 -3.19 5.16 -14.09
C LYS A 171 -4.72 5.20 -14.24
N ASN A 172 -5.21 6.00 -15.17
CA ASN A 172 -6.64 6.22 -15.41
C ASN A 172 -7.29 5.20 -16.36
N ASP A 173 -6.91 3.92 -16.31
CA ASP A 173 -7.45 2.89 -17.22
C ASP A 173 -8.96 2.70 -17.07
N PHE A 174 -9.48 2.71 -15.83
CA PHE A 174 -10.85 2.33 -15.50
C PHE A 174 -11.71 3.50 -15.02
N GLY A 175 -11.23 4.73 -15.12
CA GLY A 175 -11.98 5.91 -14.71
C GLY A 175 -11.09 7.09 -14.34
N ALA A 176 -11.71 8.21 -14.05
CA ALA A 176 -11.01 9.40 -13.56
C ALA A 176 -10.39 9.13 -12.18
N ILE A 177 -9.30 9.81 -11.88
CA ILE A 177 -8.62 9.75 -10.58
C ILE A 177 -8.56 11.15 -10.01
N ASN A 178 -8.94 11.29 -8.74
CA ASN A 178 -8.89 12.55 -8.02
C ASN A 178 -8.38 12.37 -6.60
N ASP A 179 -7.67 13.38 -6.09
CA ASP A 179 -7.19 13.46 -4.71
C ASP A 179 -6.34 12.25 -4.28
N VAL A 180 -5.14 12.12 -4.88
CA VAL A 180 -4.15 11.11 -4.51
C VAL A 180 -2.96 11.77 -3.84
N ASN A 181 -2.66 11.35 -2.62
CA ASN A 181 -1.54 11.85 -1.83
C ASN A 181 -0.53 10.73 -1.56
N VAL A 182 0.69 10.89 -2.10
CA VAL A 182 1.82 9.98 -1.88
C VAL A 182 2.86 10.73 -1.05
N THR A 183 2.98 10.39 0.24
CA THR A 183 3.78 11.19 1.17
C THR A 183 4.54 10.37 2.21
N ASN A 184 5.72 10.85 2.61
CA ASN A 184 6.55 10.25 3.67
C ASN A 184 6.90 8.75 3.44
N ASN A 185 6.88 8.25 2.21
CA ASN A 185 7.25 6.88 1.90
C ASN A 185 8.76 6.76 1.63
N PHE A 186 9.29 5.56 1.82
CA PHE A 186 10.51 5.12 1.14
C PHE A 186 10.12 4.28 -0.08
N LEU A 187 10.50 4.75 -1.27
CA LEU A 187 10.26 4.07 -2.53
C LEU A 187 11.60 3.75 -3.19
N GLY A 188 11.79 2.50 -3.60
CA GLY A 188 13.05 2.07 -4.17
C GLY A 188 13.06 0.60 -4.60
N GLY A 189 14.20 -0.04 -4.48
CA GLY A 189 14.46 -1.34 -5.09
C GLY A 189 15.11 -1.17 -6.46
N THR A 190 14.56 -1.77 -7.49
CA THR A 190 15.02 -1.69 -8.89
C THR A 190 13.87 -1.42 -9.87
N PRO A 191 12.94 -0.49 -9.59
CA PRO A 191 11.86 -0.16 -10.53
C PRO A 191 12.40 0.54 -11.78
N GLY A 192 11.58 0.65 -12.82
CA GLY A 192 11.85 1.52 -13.96
C GLY A 192 11.86 2.99 -13.53
N TYR A 193 10.74 3.45 -12.97
CA TYR A 193 10.63 4.69 -12.20
C TYR A 193 10.00 4.38 -10.84
N ASP A 194 10.35 5.16 -9.82
CA ASP A 194 9.71 4.98 -8.50
C ASP A 194 8.21 5.27 -8.56
N ILE A 195 7.83 6.32 -9.29
CA ILE A 195 6.43 6.74 -9.42
C ILE A 195 6.06 7.01 -10.88
N TYR A 196 4.99 6.37 -11.34
CA TYR A 196 4.32 6.70 -12.59
C TYR A 196 2.99 7.43 -12.33
N VAL A 197 2.71 8.48 -13.10
CA VAL A 197 1.41 9.14 -13.20
C VAL A 197 1.03 9.17 -14.67
N ASP A 198 0.25 8.19 -15.12
CA ASP A 198 -0.09 7.98 -16.53
C ASP A 198 -1.56 8.29 -16.83
N GLY A 199 -1.81 9.49 -17.33
CA GLY A 199 -3.13 9.95 -17.75
C GLY A 199 -3.44 9.74 -19.22
N ARG A 200 -2.72 8.86 -19.93
CA ARG A 200 -2.90 8.63 -21.39
C ARG A 200 -4.07 7.71 -21.72
N ALA A 201 -4.55 6.91 -20.78
CA ALA A 201 -5.73 6.09 -20.99
C ALA A 201 -7.01 6.95 -21.09
N ASN A 202 -8.08 6.37 -21.61
CA ASN A 202 -9.32 7.10 -21.88
C ASN A 202 -10.32 7.10 -20.71
N GLY A 203 -9.88 6.78 -19.49
CA GLY A 203 -10.74 6.69 -18.32
C GLY A 203 -11.17 8.03 -17.72
N GLY A 204 -10.57 9.13 -18.15
CA GLY A 204 -10.87 10.46 -17.63
C GLY A 204 -9.63 11.16 -17.05
N PRO A 205 -9.78 12.36 -16.47
CA PRO A 205 -8.64 13.12 -15.97
C PRO A 205 -8.03 12.50 -14.70
N ILE A 206 -6.74 12.74 -14.53
CA ILE A 206 -6.03 12.60 -13.24
C ILE A 206 -5.84 14.01 -12.68
N THR A 207 -6.43 14.28 -11.51
CA THR A 207 -6.44 15.61 -10.88
C THR A 207 -6.06 15.54 -9.40
N ASN A 208 -5.56 16.65 -8.86
CA ASN A 208 -5.21 16.78 -7.44
C ASN A 208 -4.30 15.67 -6.91
N VAL A 209 -3.26 15.32 -7.69
CA VAL A 209 -2.22 14.40 -7.24
C VAL A 209 -1.10 15.18 -6.57
N SER A 210 -0.71 14.74 -5.37
CA SER A 210 0.39 15.30 -4.58
C SER A 210 1.41 14.21 -4.25
N ILE A 211 2.68 14.47 -4.54
CA ILE A 211 3.82 13.57 -4.29
C ILE A 211 4.83 14.37 -3.47
N THR A 212 4.81 14.19 -2.14
CA THR A 212 5.55 15.08 -1.24
C THR A 212 6.31 14.31 -0.15
N ASP A 213 7.45 14.85 0.22
CA ASP A 213 8.23 14.41 1.40
C ASP A 213 8.62 12.91 1.38
N ASN A 214 8.68 12.28 0.19
CA ASN A 214 9.13 10.90 0.04
C ASN A 214 10.65 10.82 -0.06
N HIS A 215 11.20 9.67 0.30
CA HIS A 215 12.57 9.27 0.02
C HIS A 215 12.54 8.32 -1.18
N LEU A 216 13.17 8.71 -2.27
CA LEU A 216 13.12 8.00 -3.56
C LEU A 216 14.51 7.49 -3.91
N SER A 217 14.69 6.18 -3.99
CA SER A 217 15.93 5.55 -4.43
C SER A 217 15.86 5.28 -5.94
N MET A 218 16.55 6.10 -6.72
CA MET A 218 16.43 6.22 -8.18
C MET A 218 16.26 4.87 -8.91
N GLY A 219 15.15 4.74 -9.61
CA GLY A 219 14.89 3.63 -10.51
C GLY A 219 15.77 3.64 -11.78
N GLY A 220 15.61 2.64 -12.63
CA GLY A 220 16.42 2.45 -13.84
C GLY A 220 16.33 3.60 -14.84
N TYR A 221 15.23 4.33 -14.87
CA TYR A 221 15.00 5.48 -15.74
C TYR A 221 14.88 6.80 -14.98
N GLY A 222 14.76 6.77 -13.65
CA GLY A 222 14.66 7.95 -12.79
C GLY A 222 13.62 7.81 -11.69
N TYR A 223 13.23 8.94 -11.09
CA TYR A 223 12.30 8.97 -9.95
C TYR A 223 10.85 9.03 -10.39
N TYR A 224 10.54 9.77 -11.46
CA TYR A 224 9.16 10.06 -11.89
C TYR A 224 8.99 9.87 -13.39
N SER A 225 7.85 9.29 -13.77
CA SER A 225 7.30 9.37 -15.13
C SER A 225 5.93 10.01 -15.06
N VAL A 226 5.73 11.15 -15.73
CA VAL A 226 4.45 11.88 -15.70
C VAL A 226 4.00 12.14 -17.12
N ASP A 227 2.85 11.59 -17.49
CA ASP A 227 2.24 11.71 -18.80
C ASP A 227 0.77 12.14 -18.67
N ASN A 228 0.40 13.18 -19.40
CA ASN A 228 -0.97 13.72 -19.47
C ASN A 228 -1.62 13.95 -18.09
N ALA A 229 -0.83 14.40 -17.11
CA ALA A 229 -1.22 14.76 -15.77
C ALA A 229 -0.34 15.92 -15.26
N SER A 230 -0.72 16.54 -14.15
CA SER A 230 0.05 17.63 -13.54
C SER A 230 0.07 17.49 -12.02
N PRO A 231 0.80 16.51 -11.48
CA PRO A 231 0.94 16.35 -10.03
C PRO A 231 1.73 17.49 -9.42
N THR A 232 1.43 17.83 -8.17
CA THR A 232 2.31 18.65 -7.33
C THR A 232 3.43 17.76 -6.79
N ILE A 233 4.68 18.07 -7.11
CA ILE A 233 5.86 17.33 -6.67
C ILE A 233 6.75 18.28 -5.85
N SER A 234 6.95 18.01 -4.56
CA SER A 234 7.77 18.86 -3.70
C SER A 234 8.25 18.14 -2.43
N GLY A 235 9.35 18.63 -1.85
CA GLY A 235 9.87 18.12 -0.59
C GLY A 235 10.48 16.72 -0.62
N ASN A 236 10.44 16.03 -1.76
CA ASN A 236 11.00 14.68 -1.88
C ASN A 236 12.53 14.70 -1.79
N THR A 237 13.09 13.72 -1.14
CA THR A 237 14.55 13.48 -1.10
C THR A 237 14.91 12.44 -2.16
N GLU A 238 15.58 12.90 -3.21
CA GLU A 238 16.07 12.06 -4.29
C GLU A 238 17.43 11.45 -3.92
N LEU A 239 17.50 10.12 -3.90
CA LEU A 239 18.63 9.33 -3.43
C LEU A 239 19.26 8.54 -4.59
N PRO A 240 20.56 8.21 -4.52
CA PRO A 240 21.19 7.33 -5.52
C PRO A 240 20.48 5.98 -5.62
N ALA A 241 20.56 5.37 -6.81
CA ALA A 241 20.06 4.02 -7.05
C ALA A 241 20.67 3.02 -6.07
N GLY A 242 19.83 2.10 -5.55
CA GLY A 242 20.26 1.07 -4.60
C GLY A 242 20.42 1.56 -3.15
N THR A 243 20.05 2.81 -2.83
CA THR A 243 19.98 3.26 -1.43
C THR A 243 18.92 2.44 -0.70
N SER A 244 19.25 1.94 0.49
CA SER A 244 18.32 1.19 1.34
C SER A 244 17.66 2.08 2.41
N PRO A 245 16.46 1.71 2.92
CA PRO A 245 15.81 2.47 3.99
C PRO A 245 16.66 2.61 5.26
N SER A 246 17.52 1.61 5.54
CA SER A 246 18.38 1.59 6.73
C SER A 246 19.53 2.62 6.68
N GLU A 247 19.83 3.17 5.50
CA GLU A 247 20.88 4.18 5.31
C GLU A 247 20.36 5.60 5.56
N ILE A 248 19.04 5.76 5.75
CA ILE A 248 18.40 7.06 5.95
C ILE A 248 18.37 7.37 7.45
N SER A 249 19.11 8.37 7.88
CA SER A 249 19.05 8.89 9.26
C SER A 249 17.96 9.96 9.36
N GLY A 250 17.00 9.78 10.27
CA GLY A 250 15.94 10.77 10.56
C GLY A 250 14.69 10.68 9.71
N GLY A 251 14.58 9.69 8.83
CA GLY A 251 13.32 9.34 8.16
C GLY A 251 12.44 8.58 9.15
N GLY A 252 11.55 9.28 9.83
CA GLY A 252 10.67 8.66 10.81
C GLY A 252 9.23 8.69 10.37
N VAL A 253 8.66 7.51 10.16
CA VAL A 253 7.19 7.38 10.07
C VAL A 253 6.58 7.68 11.44
N PRO A 254 5.48 8.40 11.51
CA PRO A 254 4.73 8.54 12.75
C PRO A 254 4.45 7.17 13.39
N ASP A 255 4.46 7.10 14.70
CA ASP A 255 4.06 5.88 15.42
C ASP A 255 2.60 5.54 15.12
N TRP A 256 2.40 4.66 14.14
CA TRP A 256 1.08 4.21 13.72
C TRP A 256 0.40 3.27 14.73
N THR A 257 1.10 2.81 15.77
CA THR A 257 0.52 1.91 16.79
C THR A 257 -0.58 2.57 17.61
N THR A 258 -0.63 3.91 17.62
CA THR A 258 -1.61 4.70 18.37
C THR A 258 -2.86 5.06 17.55
N ILE A 259 -2.92 4.71 16.27
CA ILE A 259 -4.01 5.09 15.37
C ILE A 259 -5.13 4.06 15.44
N ASN A 260 -6.30 4.51 15.87
CA ASN A 260 -7.52 3.71 15.82
C ASN A 260 -8.09 3.69 14.38
N PRO A 261 -8.07 2.55 13.66
CA PRO A 261 -8.53 2.45 12.29
C PRO A 261 -9.96 2.94 12.07
N SER A 262 -10.85 2.70 13.03
CA SER A 262 -12.26 3.09 12.94
C SER A 262 -12.50 4.60 12.89
N LYS A 263 -11.49 5.43 13.17
CA LYS A 263 -11.61 6.89 13.04
C LYS A 263 -11.36 7.40 11.62
N PHE A 264 -10.71 6.61 10.76
CA PHE A 264 -10.42 7.01 9.38
C PHE A 264 -11.57 6.69 8.43
N ALA A 265 -12.29 5.61 8.64
CA ALA A 265 -13.44 5.22 7.85
C ALA A 265 -14.64 6.21 8.01
N ALA A 266 -14.69 6.99 9.09
CA ALA A 266 -15.81 7.85 9.41
C ALA A 266 -15.67 9.32 8.95
N ASP A 267 -14.46 9.81 8.63
CA ASP A 267 -14.26 11.21 8.23
C ASP A 267 -13.00 11.41 7.35
N PRO A 268 -13.12 11.34 6.03
CA PRO A 268 -12.03 11.68 5.10
C PRO A 268 -11.52 13.11 5.28
N GLN A 269 -12.34 14.03 5.82
CA GLN A 269 -11.96 15.42 6.09
C GLN A 269 -11.13 15.60 7.38
N LEU A 270 -11.16 14.61 8.27
CA LEU A 270 -10.35 14.66 9.49
C LEU A 270 -8.85 14.62 9.18
N HIS A 271 -8.50 13.98 8.07
CA HIS A 271 -7.13 13.86 7.60
C HIS A 271 -6.52 15.22 7.22
N VAL A 272 -7.26 16.04 6.48
CA VAL A 272 -6.83 17.41 6.09
C VAL A 272 -6.63 18.29 7.32
N LYS A 273 -7.42 18.08 8.38
CA LYS A 273 -7.29 18.84 9.65
C LYS A 273 -6.08 18.42 10.49
N LEU A 274 -5.68 17.15 10.44
CA LEU A 274 -4.51 16.63 11.16
C LEU A 274 -3.20 17.08 10.50
N LEU A 275 -3.13 17.12 9.18
CA LEU A 275 -2.00 17.69 8.46
C LEU A 275 -1.84 19.19 8.75
N ALA A 276 -2.94 19.95 8.83
CA ALA A 276 -2.92 21.36 9.18
C ALA A 276 -2.50 21.63 10.64
N LEU A 277 -2.65 20.65 11.54
CA LEU A 277 -2.20 20.74 12.93
C LEU A 277 -0.71 20.35 13.08
N ALA A 278 -0.24 19.37 12.34
CA ALA A 278 1.17 18.98 12.34
C ALA A 278 2.08 20.09 11.79
N SER A 279 1.64 20.77 10.71
CA SER A 279 2.38 21.91 10.13
C SER A 279 2.45 23.16 11.02
N ARG A 280 1.63 23.26 12.09
CA ARG A 280 1.63 24.38 13.05
C ARG A 280 2.52 24.12 14.28
N GLN A 281 3.02 22.90 14.48
CA GLN A 281 3.92 22.56 15.58
C GLN A 281 5.41 22.59 15.19
N SER A 282 5.70 22.77 13.91
CA SER A 282 7.07 22.90 13.36
C SER A 282 7.46 24.34 12.96
N GLY A 283 6.75 25.33 13.48
CA GLY A 283 7.04 26.76 13.28
C GLY A 283 7.47 27.45 14.57
#